data_745f9bc0ffa9ef3ff6e7bcba2ef12ef3
#
_entry.id   745f9bc0ffa9ef3ff6e7bcba2ef12ef3
#
_cell.length_a   1.000
_cell.length_b   1.000
_cell.length_c   1.000
_cell.angle_alpha   90.00
_cell.angle_beta   90.00
_cell.angle_gamma   90.00
#
_symmetry.space_group_name_H-M   'P 1'
#
loop_
_entity.id
_entity.type
_entity.pdbx_description
1 polymer ?
#
loop_
_entity_poly.entity_id
_entity_poly.type
_entity_poly.pdbx_seq_one_letter_code
_entity_poly.pdbx_strand_id
1 'polypeptide(L)'
;MSIQEVILDKISSTQQHPFLFIGSGFTKRYLNTENWEALLRKFATEIDGNEFKYDYYYAKTTSSEQYNKLPEVASMLEKDYALAVFSQDSFAEFRKNHINELRSGISPLKIAISDHLKTFLSNPPHSDEIDLLNKMAVRNISGIITTNYDQFLESIFKEYSVFIGQEELIFSDIFQIGELYKIHGCVSKPDSIVITQQDYEKFQKTSAYLIAKILTIFLEYPIVFMGYSIQDQNILNILESIANCLTQEKLDILKDRFIFVEYSEDKEEISTFSKAFASGNVISMTRITTNNFSAIYKAILENKAKYNPKILRKLRHDIYKLAKEEDDNASTIIATGFEHLDNLDHCKHFIVGVGIANMGYKRIKAERIYEDIVLDNNYFDPEKIIEETLPELLPGNTSGLPMFKYLRSYNKETFDKIKEYSLIHTNIDSFLNSALGQFTRNYTQTTKRGLLTTNKG
;
A
#
# COMPACT_ATOMS: atom_id res chain seq x y z
N MET A 1 -7.56 -24.66 17.58
CA MET A 1 -6.89 -23.40 17.21
C MET A 1 -7.95 -22.35 16.99
N SER A 2 -7.77 -21.16 17.51
CA SER A 2 -8.61 -19.99 17.19
C SER A 2 -8.36 -19.53 15.74
N ILE A 3 -9.29 -18.75 15.18
CA ILE A 3 -9.13 -18.12 13.86
C ILE A 3 -7.82 -17.34 13.80
N GLN A 4 -7.53 -16.56 14.85
CA GLN A 4 -6.33 -15.74 14.96
C GLN A 4 -5.03 -16.57 14.88
N GLU A 5 -4.96 -17.68 15.63
CA GLU A 5 -3.82 -18.59 15.61
C GLU A 5 -3.58 -19.21 14.23
N VAL A 6 -4.65 -19.67 13.56
CA VAL A 6 -4.54 -20.30 12.23
C VAL A 6 -4.06 -19.30 11.17
N ILE A 7 -4.59 -18.08 11.17
CA ILE A 7 -4.16 -17.03 10.21
C ILE A 7 -2.72 -16.65 10.46
N LEU A 8 -2.36 -16.41 11.72
CA LEU A 8 -1.01 -16.02 12.10
C LEU A 8 0.02 -17.11 11.72
N ASP A 9 -0.26 -18.36 11.99
CA ASP A 9 0.59 -19.49 11.61
C ASP A 9 0.85 -19.52 10.10
N LYS A 10 -0.20 -19.40 9.29
CA LYS A 10 -0.08 -19.44 7.83
C LYS A 10 0.67 -18.23 7.24
N ILE A 11 0.39 -17.02 7.73
CA ILE A 11 1.05 -15.81 7.23
C ILE A 11 2.52 -15.80 7.68
N SER A 12 2.80 -16.13 8.94
CA SER A 12 4.17 -16.08 9.48
C SER A 12 5.09 -17.13 8.86
N SER A 13 4.55 -18.26 8.40
CA SER A 13 5.33 -19.30 7.70
C SER A 13 6.06 -18.78 6.45
N THR A 14 5.54 -17.75 5.81
CA THR A 14 6.12 -17.13 4.61
C THR A 14 7.14 -16.04 4.91
N GLN A 15 7.22 -15.56 6.14
CA GLN A 15 8.04 -14.39 6.57
C GLN A 15 7.73 -13.11 5.78
N GLN A 16 6.53 -13.01 5.21
CA GLN A 16 6.08 -11.87 4.42
C GLN A 16 4.76 -11.32 4.96
N HIS A 17 4.47 -10.07 4.66
CA HIS A 17 3.14 -9.52 4.87
C HIS A 17 2.20 -9.95 3.74
N PRO A 18 0.91 -10.20 4.04
CA PRO A 18 -0.02 -10.67 3.04
C PRO A 18 -0.40 -9.58 2.03
N PHE A 19 -0.86 -10.03 0.86
CA PHE A 19 -1.73 -9.26 0.00
C PHE A 19 -3.19 -9.49 0.38
N LEU A 20 -3.98 -8.43 0.34
CA LEU A 20 -5.44 -8.52 0.45
C LEU A 20 -6.06 -8.59 -0.94
N PHE A 21 -6.95 -9.55 -1.15
CA PHE A 21 -7.78 -9.62 -2.35
C PHE A 21 -9.22 -9.29 -1.96
N ILE A 22 -9.69 -8.08 -2.32
CA ILE A 22 -10.89 -7.47 -1.74
C ILE A 22 -12.03 -7.38 -2.76
N GLY A 23 -13.20 -7.93 -2.40
CA GLY A 23 -14.44 -7.87 -3.17
C GLY A 23 -15.50 -6.97 -2.53
N SER A 24 -16.64 -6.83 -3.23
CA SER A 24 -17.72 -5.91 -2.88
C SER A 24 -18.36 -6.16 -1.51
N GLY A 25 -18.39 -7.40 -1.02
CA GLY A 25 -18.88 -7.72 0.32
C GLY A 25 -18.08 -7.06 1.44
N PHE A 26 -16.81 -6.75 1.20
CA PHE A 26 -15.98 -6.00 2.13
C PHE A 26 -16.47 -4.54 2.26
N THR A 27 -16.64 -3.84 1.16
CA THR A 27 -17.15 -2.47 1.18
C THR A 27 -18.58 -2.42 1.71
N LYS A 28 -19.42 -3.38 1.34
CA LYS A 28 -20.78 -3.51 1.89
C LYS A 28 -20.79 -3.55 3.42
N ARG A 29 -19.84 -4.26 4.06
CA ARG A 29 -19.73 -4.31 5.52
C ARG A 29 -19.50 -2.93 6.14
N TYR A 30 -18.67 -2.09 5.55
CA TYR A 30 -18.24 -0.83 6.13
C TYR A 30 -19.04 0.39 5.67
N LEU A 31 -19.55 0.36 4.44
CA LEU A 31 -20.28 1.48 3.84
C LEU A 31 -21.75 1.20 3.60
N ASN A 32 -22.21 -0.03 3.87
CA ASN A 32 -23.57 -0.47 3.58
C ASN A 32 -23.99 -0.25 2.11
N THR A 33 -23.05 -0.46 1.18
CA THR A 33 -23.31 -0.37 -0.26
C THR A 33 -24.21 -1.51 -0.74
N GLU A 34 -24.85 -1.31 -1.86
CA GLU A 34 -25.65 -2.34 -2.52
C GLU A 34 -24.75 -3.45 -3.10
N ASN A 35 -25.32 -4.64 -3.29
CA ASN A 35 -24.70 -5.64 -4.13
C ASN A 35 -24.89 -5.30 -5.61
N TRP A 36 -24.22 -6.01 -6.51
CA TRP A 36 -24.26 -5.73 -7.93
C TRP A 36 -25.68 -5.82 -8.53
N GLU A 37 -26.49 -6.80 -8.15
CA GLU A 37 -27.88 -6.92 -8.59
C GLU A 37 -28.71 -5.69 -8.17
N ALA A 38 -28.64 -5.30 -6.91
CA ALA A 38 -29.38 -4.15 -6.39
C ALA A 38 -28.95 -2.83 -7.06
N LEU A 39 -27.65 -2.69 -7.34
CA LEU A 39 -27.12 -1.53 -8.08
C LEU A 39 -27.73 -1.46 -9.50
N LEU A 40 -27.73 -2.56 -10.25
CA LEU A 40 -28.31 -2.61 -11.59
C LEU A 40 -29.84 -2.39 -11.56
N ARG A 41 -30.54 -2.95 -10.58
CA ARG A 41 -31.98 -2.75 -10.38
C ARG A 41 -32.32 -1.28 -10.12
N LYS A 42 -31.52 -0.59 -9.28
CA LYS A 42 -31.67 0.84 -9.03
C LYS A 42 -31.63 1.66 -10.32
N PHE A 43 -30.57 1.50 -11.12
CA PHE A 43 -30.42 2.26 -12.37
C PHE A 43 -31.42 1.84 -13.45
N ALA A 44 -31.88 0.59 -13.46
CA ALA A 44 -32.98 0.18 -14.36
C ALA A 44 -34.29 0.92 -14.01
N THR A 45 -34.63 1.03 -12.73
CA THR A 45 -35.82 1.76 -12.27
C THR A 45 -35.70 3.28 -12.54
N GLU A 46 -34.51 3.85 -12.47
CA GLU A 46 -34.26 5.29 -12.68
C GLU A 46 -34.61 5.75 -14.12
N ILE A 47 -34.57 4.87 -15.11
CA ILE A 47 -34.86 5.21 -16.52
C ILE A 47 -36.29 5.78 -16.69
N ASP A 48 -37.28 5.10 -16.12
CA ASP A 48 -38.71 5.40 -16.37
C ASP A 48 -39.60 5.10 -15.15
N GLY A 49 -39.05 4.82 -13.98
CA GLY A 49 -39.78 4.47 -12.76
C GLY A 49 -40.32 3.05 -12.72
N ASN A 50 -40.06 2.19 -13.73
CA ASN A 50 -40.54 0.83 -13.77
C ASN A 50 -39.67 -0.11 -12.94
N GLU A 51 -40.19 -0.58 -11.81
CA GLU A 51 -39.47 -1.51 -10.89
C GLU A 51 -39.20 -2.88 -11.50
N PHE A 52 -39.95 -3.30 -12.52
CA PHE A 52 -39.79 -4.59 -13.23
C PHE A 52 -38.80 -4.53 -14.38
N LYS A 53 -38.19 -3.40 -14.65
CA LYS A 53 -37.30 -3.22 -15.80
C LYS A 53 -36.04 -4.08 -15.71
N TYR A 54 -35.49 -4.22 -14.52
CA TYR A 54 -34.39 -5.15 -14.27
C TYR A 54 -34.81 -6.61 -14.56
N ASP A 55 -35.98 -7.04 -14.09
CA ASP A 55 -36.48 -8.40 -14.28
C ASP A 55 -36.73 -8.71 -15.77
N TYR A 56 -37.16 -7.70 -16.53
CA TYR A 56 -37.25 -7.80 -17.97
C TYR A 56 -35.90 -8.03 -18.64
N TYR A 57 -34.84 -7.31 -18.24
CA TYR A 57 -33.50 -7.56 -18.76
C TYR A 57 -33.01 -8.95 -18.35
N TYR A 58 -33.19 -9.31 -17.07
CA TYR A 58 -32.76 -10.59 -16.55
C TYR A 58 -33.43 -11.78 -17.30
N ALA A 59 -34.70 -11.66 -17.61
CA ALA A 59 -35.43 -12.69 -18.40
C ALA A 59 -34.92 -12.84 -19.85
N LYS A 60 -34.23 -11.82 -20.37
CA LYS A 60 -33.64 -11.84 -21.72
C LYS A 60 -32.22 -12.35 -21.78
N THR A 61 -31.59 -12.60 -20.65
CA THR A 61 -30.21 -13.13 -20.64
C THR A 61 -30.16 -14.52 -21.23
N THR A 62 -29.08 -14.83 -21.93
CA THR A 62 -28.87 -16.10 -22.65
C THR A 62 -27.99 -17.06 -21.87
N SER A 63 -27.17 -16.56 -20.93
CA SER A 63 -26.26 -17.36 -20.12
C SER A 63 -27.02 -18.29 -19.18
N SER A 64 -26.54 -19.53 -19.03
CA SER A 64 -27.09 -20.51 -18.10
C SER A 64 -26.62 -20.25 -16.64
N GLU A 65 -25.43 -19.69 -16.49
CA GLU A 65 -24.85 -19.39 -15.20
C GLU A 65 -25.28 -18.03 -14.68
N GLN A 66 -25.81 -17.97 -13.47
CA GLN A 66 -26.35 -16.75 -12.86
C GLN A 66 -25.33 -15.59 -12.88
N TYR A 67 -24.07 -15.89 -12.67
CA TYR A 67 -23.00 -14.91 -12.65
C TYR A 67 -22.81 -14.19 -14.02
N ASN A 68 -22.88 -14.94 -15.13
CA ASN A 68 -22.70 -14.37 -16.47
C ASN A 68 -23.92 -13.54 -16.92
N LYS A 69 -25.06 -13.67 -16.24
CA LYS A 69 -26.27 -12.89 -16.53
C LYS A 69 -26.13 -11.41 -16.17
N LEU A 70 -25.42 -11.08 -15.10
CA LEU A 70 -25.30 -9.67 -14.66
C LEU A 70 -24.59 -8.76 -15.67
N PRO A 71 -23.49 -9.16 -16.32
CA PRO A 71 -22.89 -8.39 -17.42
C PRO A 71 -23.82 -8.24 -18.64
N GLU A 72 -24.64 -9.26 -18.96
CA GLU A 72 -25.64 -9.16 -20.04
C GLU A 72 -26.74 -8.15 -19.68
N VAL A 73 -27.25 -8.19 -18.44
CA VAL A 73 -28.19 -7.20 -17.91
C VAL A 73 -27.59 -5.81 -17.98
N ALA A 74 -26.34 -5.63 -17.51
CA ALA A 74 -25.66 -4.34 -17.55
C ALA A 74 -25.50 -3.81 -18.98
N SER A 75 -25.27 -4.69 -19.97
CA SER A 75 -25.15 -4.29 -21.38
C SER A 75 -26.48 -3.80 -21.97
N MET A 76 -27.62 -4.42 -21.60
CA MET A 76 -28.94 -3.95 -22.01
C MET A 76 -29.31 -2.64 -21.30
N LEU A 77 -29.05 -2.59 -20.00
CA LEU A 77 -29.27 -1.39 -19.17
C LEU A 77 -28.48 -0.20 -19.70
N GLU A 78 -27.21 -0.37 -20.05
CA GLU A 78 -26.33 0.70 -20.53
C GLU A 78 -26.90 1.37 -21.78
N LYS A 79 -27.43 0.58 -22.74
CA LYS A 79 -28.04 1.09 -23.96
C LYS A 79 -29.29 1.92 -23.68
N ASP A 80 -30.19 1.38 -22.87
CA ASP A 80 -31.45 2.05 -22.54
C ASP A 80 -31.22 3.27 -21.66
N TYR A 81 -30.26 3.21 -20.71
CA TYR A 81 -29.89 4.33 -19.85
C TYR A 81 -29.27 5.47 -20.66
N ALA A 82 -28.39 5.16 -21.61
CA ALA A 82 -27.83 6.16 -22.53
C ALA A 82 -28.93 6.83 -23.34
N LEU A 83 -29.87 6.04 -23.92
CA LEU A 83 -31.00 6.59 -24.65
C LEU A 83 -31.84 7.53 -23.78
N ALA A 84 -32.15 7.15 -22.54
CA ALA A 84 -32.91 7.97 -21.61
C ALA A 84 -32.15 9.27 -21.27
N VAL A 85 -30.86 9.19 -20.96
CA VAL A 85 -30.03 10.37 -20.63
C VAL A 85 -30.05 11.38 -21.79
N PHE A 86 -29.94 10.94 -23.05
CA PHE A 86 -29.88 11.87 -24.18
C PHE A 86 -31.27 12.36 -24.67
N SER A 87 -32.36 11.69 -24.33
CA SER A 87 -33.70 12.02 -24.88
C SER A 87 -34.70 12.56 -23.87
N GLN A 88 -34.54 12.25 -22.56
CA GLN A 88 -35.55 12.63 -21.56
C GLN A 88 -35.17 13.91 -20.82
N ASP A 89 -36.15 14.74 -20.49
CA ASP A 89 -35.93 15.99 -19.72
C ASP A 89 -35.57 15.74 -18.26
N SER A 90 -35.97 14.62 -17.68
CA SER A 90 -35.58 14.19 -16.33
C SER A 90 -34.07 14.14 -16.13
N PHE A 91 -33.29 13.90 -17.17
CA PHE A 91 -31.83 13.88 -17.13
C PHE A 91 -31.16 15.22 -17.55
N ALA A 92 -31.91 16.32 -17.65
CA ALA A 92 -31.34 17.60 -18.08
C ALA A 92 -30.22 18.09 -17.14
N GLU A 93 -30.38 17.95 -15.83
CA GLU A 93 -29.37 18.31 -14.84
C GLU A 93 -28.15 17.40 -14.92
N PHE A 94 -28.34 16.10 -15.05
CA PHE A 94 -27.26 15.13 -15.26
C PHE A 94 -26.42 15.49 -16.49
N ARG A 95 -27.08 15.77 -17.63
CA ARG A 95 -26.37 16.22 -18.86
C ARG A 95 -25.57 17.49 -18.66
N LYS A 96 -26.10 18.44 -17.89
CA LYS A 96 -25.42 19.71 -17.59
C LYS A 96 -24.18 19.49 -16.72
N ASN A 97 -24.29 18.63 -15.71
CA ASN A 97 -23.22 18.38 -14.76
C ASN A 97 -22.07 17.56 -15.39
N HIS A 98 -22.39 16.69 -16.38
CA HIS A 98 -21.44 15.76 -17.01
C HIS A 98 -21.19 16.02 -18.48
N ILE A 99 -21.30 17.28 -18.91
CA ILE A 99 -21.22 17.63 -20.34
C ILE A 99 -19.90 17.22 -21.00
N ASN A 100 -18.80 17.30 -20.27
CA ASN A 100 -17.49 16.97 -20.80
C ASN A 100 -17.29 15.46 -20.94
N GLU A 101 -17.66 14.70 -19.91
CA GLU A 101 -17.62 13.23 -19.91
C GLU A 101 -18.51 12.64 -21.01
N LEU A 102 -19.74 13.15 -21.13
CA LEU A 102 -20.67 12.71 -22.17
C LEU A 102 -20.18 13.04 -23.59
N ARG A 103 -19.56 14.21 -23.79
CA ARG A 103 -18.95 14.59 -25.07
C ARG A 103 -17.70 13.78 -25.41
N SER A 104 -17.00 13.31 -24.39
CA SER A 104 -15.86 12.41 -24.56
C SER A 104 -16.27 10.97 -24.86
N GLY A 105 -17.57 10.66 -24.86
CA GLY A 105 -18.10 9.34 -25.18
C GLY A 105 -18.09 8.37 -23.98
N ILE A 106 -17.91 8.86 -22.75
CA ILE A 106 -18.01 8.02 -21.55
C ILE A 106 -19.46 7.59 -21.36
N SER A 107 -19.67 6.32 -21.02
CA SER A 107 -20.99 5.72 -20.81
C SER A 107 -21.77 6.48 -19.70
N PRO A 108 -22.98 6.99 -20.00
CA PRO A 108 -23.82 7.64 -18.99
C PRO A 108 -24.09 6.75 -17.76
N LEU A 109 -24.26 5.45 -17.95
CA LEU A 109 -24.47 4.50 -16.86
C LEU A 109 -23.22 4.43 -15.93
N LYS A 110 -22.02 4.39 -16.51
CA LYS A 110 -20.78 4.35 -15.73
C LYS A 110 -20.54 5.66 -14.94
N ILE A 111 -20.93 6.79 -15.52
CA ILE A 111 -20.89 8.09 -14.82
C ILE A 111 -21.86 8.07 -13.63
N ALA A 112 -23.12 7.64 -13.86
CA ALA A 112 -24.14 7.59 -12.81
C ALA A 112 -23.76 6.62 -11.68
N ILE A 113 -23.23 5.44 -12.00
CA ILE A 113 -22.68 4.50 -11.01
C ILE A 113 -21.55 5.14 -10.20
N SER A 114 -20.65 5.87 -10.87
CA SER A 114 -19.54 6.54 -10.21
C SER A 114 -20.01 7.58 -9.21
N ASP A 115 -20.96 8.41 -9.58
CA ASP A 115 -21.52 9.44 -8.69
C ASP A 115 -22.26 8.82 -7.50
N HIS A 116 -23.06 7.78 -7.76
CA HIS A 116 -23.76 7.08 -6.71
C HIS A 116 -22.80 6.48 -5.67
N LEU A 117 -21.77 5.76 -6.12
CA LEU A 117 -20.82 5.11 -5.21
C LEU A 117 -19.95 6.10 -4.42
N LYS A 118 -19.70 7.30 -4.93
CA LYS A 118 -18.99 8.36 -4.20
C LYS A 118 -19.76 8.85 -2.97
N THR A 119 -21.09 8.69 -2.92
CA THR A 119 -21.90 9.15 -1.78
C THR A 119 -21.73 8.33 -0.52
N PHE A 120 -21.21 7.11 -0.59
CA PHE A 120 -21.09 6.18 0.54
C PHE A 120 -19.88 6.38 1.45
N LEU A 121 -19.00 7.31 1.17
CA LEU A 121 -17.76 7.52 1.95
C LEU A 121 -17.95 8.21 3.30
N SER A 122 -19.16 8.64 3.70
CA SER A 122 -19.34 9.64 4.76
C SER A 122 -19.63 9.12 6.17
N ASN A 123 -20.07 7.85 6.38
CA ASN A 123 -20.41 7.33 7.72
C ASN A 123 -20.22 5.81 7.83
N PRO A 124 -18.99 5.32 8.05
CA PRO A 124 -18.74 3.89 8.15
C PRO A 124 -19.27 3.30 9.47
N PRO A 125 -20.09 2.22 9.46
CA PRO A 125 -20.29 1.38 10.62
C PRO A 125 -18.98 0.65 10.98
N HIS A 126 -18.90 -0.03 12.13
CA HIS A 126 -17.73 -0.84 12.54
C HIS A 126 -16.43 -0.05 12.76
N SER A 127 -16.48 1.04 13.56
CA SER A 127 -15.34 1.90 13.87
C SER A 127 -14.11 1.14 14.35
N ASP A 128 -14.28 0.14 15.23
CA ASP A 128 -13.18 -0.64 15.82
C ASP A 128 -12.43 -1.46 14.78
N GLU A 129 -13.15 -2.03 13.79
CA GLU A 129 -12.53 -2.74 12.68
C GLU A 129 -11.79 -1.80 11.74
N ILE A 130 -12.34 -0.61 11.51
CA ILE A 130 -11.69 0.43 10.70
C ILE A 130 -10.41 0.92 11.37
N ASP A 131 -10.39 1.05 12.69
CA ASP A 131 -9.18 1.38 13.44
C ASP A 131 -8.09 0.30 13.28
N LEU A 132 -8.48 -0.97 13.29
CA LEU A 132 -7.55 -2.07 13.01
C LEU A 132 -7.04 -2.04 11.56
N LEU A 133 -7.91 -1.77 10.59
CA LEU A 133 -7.53 -1.60 9.19
C LEU A 133 -6.53 -0.44 9.01
N ASN A 134 -6.77 0.71 9.63
CA ASN A 134 -5.85 1.84 9.59
C ASN A 134 -4.48 1.48 10.18
N LYS A 135 -4.44 0.72 11.27
CA LYS A 135 -3.19 0.23 11.86
C LYS A 135 -2.46 -0.74 10.91
N MET A 136 -3.19 -1.66 10.27
CA MET A 136 -2.63 -2.60 9.28
C MET A 136 -2.05 -1.88 8.05
N ALA A 137 -2.70 -0.79 7.61
CA ALA A 137 -2.28 -0.02 6.45
C ALA A 137 -0.87 0.57 6.59
N VAL A 138 -0.42 0.81 7.82
CA VAL A 138 0.89 1.41 8.07
C VAL A 138 2.03 0.45 7.72
N ARG A 139 1.94 -0.84 8.07
CA ARG A 139 3.10 -1.74 7.97
C ARG A 139 2.83 -3.24 7.83
N ASN A 140 1.57 -3.70 7.86
CA ASN A 140 1.29 -5.13 7.92
C ASN A 140 0.74 -5.73 6.62
N ILE A 141 0.55 -4.94 5.58
CA ILE A 141 0.01 -5.36 4.28
C ILE A 141 1.01 -5.02 3.18
N SER A 142 1.36 -6.01 2.36
CA SER A 142 2.26 -5.80 1.22
C SER A 142 1.57 -5.05 0.08
N GLY A 143 0.31 -5.37 -0.21
CA GLY A 143 -0.47 -4.72 -1.24
C GLY A 143 -1.93 -5.18 -1.25
N ILE A 144 -2.72 -4.60 -2.13
CA ILE A 144 -4.15 -4.87 -2.25
C ILE A 144 -4.51 -5.06 -3.73
N ILE A 145 -5.32 -6.06 -4.00
CA ILE A 145 -5.98 -6.26 -5.29
C ILE A 145 -7.49 -6.16 -5.05
N THR A 146 -8.22 -5.41 -5.87
CA THR A 146 -9.66 -5.26 -5.70
C THR A 146 -10.40 -5.17 -7.03
N THR A 147 -11.61 -5.74 -7.06
CA THR A 147 -12.59 -5.52 -8.12
C THR A 147 -13.56 -4.38 -7.80
N ASN A 148 -13.48 -3.77 -6.61
CA ASN A 148 -14.39 -2.73 -6.17
C ASN A 148 -14.11 -1.40 -6.88
N TYR A 149 -15.16 -0.71 -7.26
CA TYR A 149 -15.06 0.59 -7.93
C TYR A 149 -14.91 1.77 -6.95
N ASP A 150 -15.42 1.63 -5.71
CA ASP A 150 -15.42 2.68 -4.69
C ASP A 150 -14.01 3.05 -4.22
N GLN A 151 -13.90 4.14 -3.45
CA GLN A 151 -12.62 4.65 -2.94
C GLN A 151 -12.42 4.40 -1.43
N PHE A 152 -13.12 3.43 -0.86
CA PHE A 152 -12.98 3.10 0.56
C PHE A 152 -11.57 2.64 0.92
N LEU A 153 -11.00 1.76 0.12
CA LEU A 153 -9.64 1.26 0.35
C LEU A 153 -8.60 2.37 0.26
N GLU A 154 -8.74 3.31 -0.68
CA GLU A 154 -7.88 4.48 -0.80
C GLU A 154 -7.99 5.39 0.43
N SER A 155 -9.16 5.47 1.07
CA SER A 155 -9.35 6.25 2.30
C SER A 155 -8.62 5.66 3.51
N ILE A 156 -8.42 4.34 3.55
CA ILE A 156 -7.70 3.60 4.59
C ILE A 156 -6.19 3.53 4.26
N PHE A 157 -5.85 3.14 3.04
CA PHE A 157 -4.47 2.90 2.59
C PHE A 157 -3.91 4.11 1.83
N LYS A 158 -3.96 5.29 2.46
CA LYS A 158 -3.63 6.61 1.87
C LYS A 158 -2.24 6.72 1.26
N GLU A 159 -1.28 5.95 1.77
CA GLU A 159 0.11 5.98 1.30
C GLU A 159 0.40 4.97 0.19
N TYR A 160 -0.61 4.19 -0.23
CA TYR A 160 -0.44 3.21 -1.29
C TYR A 160 -0.56 3.88 -2.65
N SER A 161 0.24 3.41 -3.61
CA SER A 161 0.07 3.81 -5.01
C SER A 161 -1.11 3.07 -5.60
N VAL A 162 -2.08 3.81 -6.12
CA VAL A 162 -3.29 3.26 -6.74
C VAL A 162 -3.04 3.10 -8.23
N PHE A 163 -3.36 1.92 -8.75
CA PHE A 163 -3.29 1.61 -10.18
C PHE A 163 -4.67 1.17 -10.66
N ILE A 164 -5.20 1.88 -11.65
CA ILE A 164 -6.53 1.63 -12.21
C ILE A 164 -6.40 0.95 -13.57
N GLY A 165 -6.76 -0.33 -13.62
CA GLY A 165 -6.64 -1.14 -14.83
C GLY A 165 -5.19 -1.43 -15.24
N GLN A 166 -5.01 -1.96 -16.44
CA GLN A 166 -3.72 -2.40 -16.95
C GLN A 166 -2.83 -1.25 -17.44
N GLU A 167 -3.42 -0.21 -18.04
CA GLU A 167 -2.65 0.86 -18.68
C GLU A 167 -1.73 1.60 -17.70
N GLU A 168 -2.25 1.92 -16.50
CA GLU A 168 -1.44 2.57 -15.47
C GLU A 168 -0.32 1.68 -14.94
N LEU A 169 -0.52 0.37 -14.96
CA LEU A 169 0.50 -0.60 -14.54
C LEU A 169 1.66 -0.70 -15.53
N ILE A 170 1.39 -0.65 -16.83
CA ILE A 170 2.43 -0.82 -17.87
C ILE A 170 3.44 0.33 -17.85
N PHE A 171 2.96 1.55 -17.58
CA PHE A 171 3.79 2.76 -17.62
C PHE A 171 4.35 3.20 -16.26
N SER A 172 4.16 2.38 -15.22
CA SER A 172 4.54 2.73 -13.86
C SER A 172 5.69 1.88 -13.35
N ASP A 173 6.51 2.46 -12.49
CA ASP A 173 7.53 1.75 -11.72
C ASP A 173 6.83 0.93 -10.62
N ILE A 174 6.68 -0.36 -10.85
CA ILE A 174 5.91 -1.26 -9.99
C ILE A 174 6.85 -2.02 -9.06
N PHE A 175 6.63 -1.88 -7.75
CA PHE A 175 7.48 -2.46 -6.71
C PHE A 175 6.86 -3.67 -5.99
N GLN A 176 5.57 -3.96 -6.22
CA GLN A 176 4.78 -5.00 -5.51
C GLN A 176 4.68 -4.80 -4.00
N ILE A 177 4.88 -3.58 -3.52
CA ILE A 177 4.85 -3.25 -2.10
C ILE A 177 4.18 -1.90 -1.90
N GLY A 178 3.13 -1.88 -1.07
CA GLY A 178 2.35 -0.67 -0.82
C GLY A 178 1.61 -0.17 -2.07
N GLU A 179 1.02 -1.10 -2.81
CA GLU A 179 0.30 -0.86 -4.04
C GLU A 179 -1.13 -1.38 -3.95
N LEU A 180 -2.07 -0.64 -4.54
CA LEU A 180 -3.48 -0.96 -4.63
C LEU A 180 -3.88 -1.09 -6.09
N TYR A 181 -4.26 -2.29 -6.51
CA TYR A 181 -4.64 -2.62 -7.89
C TYR A 181 -6.16 -2.69 -8.03
N LYS A 182 -6.76 -1.72 -8.70
CA LYS A 182 -8.20 -1.69 -9.03
C LYS A 182 -8.42 -2.31 -10.40
N ILE A 183 -8.55 -3.64 -10.41
CA ILE A 183 -8.52 -4.41 -11.65
C ILE A 183 -9.75 -4.25 -12.52
N HIS A 184 -10.91 -3.86 -11.96
CA HIS A 184 -12.14 -3.60 -12.68
C HIS A 184 -12.48 -2.11 -12.79
N GLY A 185 -11.51 -1.23 -12.56
CA GLY A 185 -11.74 0.22 -12.67
C GLY A 185 -12.07 0.90 -11.35
N CYS A 186 -12.33 2.20 -11.42
CA CYS A 186 -12.55 3.07 -10.26
C CYS A 186 -13.56 4.17 -10.58
N VAL A 187 -14.35 4.57 -9.58
CA VAL A 187 -15.30 5.72 -9.70
C VAL A 187 -14.61 7.05 -9.99
N SER A 188 -13.32 7.18 -9.71
CA SER A 188 -12.54 8.37 -10.11
C SER A 188 -12.28 8.45 -11.61
N LYS A 189 -12.46 7.35 -12.33
CA LYS A 189 -12.25 7.18 -13.78
C LYS A 189 -13.39 6.35 -14.37
N PRO A 190 -14.59 6.92 -14.59
CA PRO A 190 -15.79 6.15 -14.95
C PRO A 190 -15.63 5.28 -16.20
N ASP A 191 -14.83 5.70 -17.18
CA ASP A 191 -14.50 4.95 -18.39
C ASP A 191 -13.72 3.65 -18.12
N SER A 192 -13.04 3.55 -16.97
CA SER A 192 -12.29 2.37 -16.56
C SER A 192 -13.17 1.24 -16.01
N ILE A 193 -14.42 1.51 -15.65
CA ILE A 193 -15.33 0.55 -14.99
C ILE A 193 -15.66 -0.63 -15.93
N VAL A 194 -15.40 -1.84 -15.44
CA VAL A 194 -15.70 -3.11 -16.12
C VAL A 194 -17.01 -3.65 -15.57
N ILE A 195 -18.13 -3.49 -16.31
CA ILE A 195 -19.47 -3.86 -15.84
C ILE A 195 -20.30 -4.57 -16.89
N THR A 196 -20.19 -4.19 -18.18
CA THR A 196 -20.92 -4.81 -19.28
C THR A 196 -20.22 -6.06 -19.81
N GLN A 197 -20.94 -6.89 -20.57
CA GLN A 197 -20.35 -8.04 -21.22
C GLN A 197 -19.18 -7.64 -22.14
N GLN A 198 -19.32 -6.52 -22.87
CA GLN A 198 -18.26 -6.00 -23.75
C GLN A 198 -17.02 -5.57 -22.94
N ASP A 199 -17.22 -4.98 -21.75
CA ASP A 199 -16.10 -4.63 -20.86
C ASP A 199 -15.34 -5.89 -20.42
N TYR A 200 -16.04 -6.95 -20.01
CA TYR A 200 -15.43 -8.22 -19.63
C TYR A 200 -14.69 -8.89 -20.78
N GLU A 201 -15.28 -8.91 -21.99
CA GLU A 201 -14.61 -9.43 -23.17
C GLU A 201 -13.34 -8.64 -23.52
N LYS A 202 -13.42 -7.31 -23.43
CA LYS A 202 -12.24 -6.43 -23.61
C LYS A 202 -11.21 -6.72 -22.53
N PHE A 203 -11.61 -6.78 -21.27
CA PHE A 203 -10.74 -7.07 -20.14
C PHE A 203 -9.99 -8.40 -20.33
N GLN A 204 -10.69 -9.48 -20.67
CA GLN A 204 -10.07 -10.78 -20.94
C GLN A 204 -9.06 -10.76 -22.09
N LYS A 205 -9.32 -9.99 -23.15
CA LYS A 205 -8.41 -9.88 -24.30
C LYS A 205 -7.19 -9.01 -24.04
N THR A 206 -7.31 -8.00 -23.21
CA THR A 206 -6.26 -6.98 -23.05
C THR A 206 -5.50 -7.04 -21.73
N SER A 207 -5.96 -7.76 -20.72
CA SER A 207 -5.40 -7.74 -19.36
C SER A 207 -4.28 -8.77 -19.11
N ALA A 208 -3.64 -9.28 -20.17
CA ALA A 208 -2.59 -10.30 -20.05
C ALA A 208 -1.44 -9.89 -19.09
N TYR A 209 -1.00 -8.63 -19.14
CA TYR A 209 0.03 -8.13 -18.25
C TYR A 209 -0.45 -8.07 -16.79
N LEU A 210 -1.67 -7.58 -16.56
CA LEU A 210 -2.27 -7.52 -15.23
C LEU A 210 -2.42 -8.93 -14.64
N ILE A 211 -2.90 -9.90 -15.43
CA ILE A 211 -3.04 -11.29 -15.01
C ILE A 211 -1.66 -11.88 -14.65
N ALA A 212 -0.64 -11.69 -15.49
CA ALA A 212 0.72 -12.14 -15.19
C ALA A 212 1.25 -11.54 -13.89
N LYS A 213 0.96 -10.26 -13.63
CA LYS A 213 1.31 -9.57 -12.39
C LYS A 213 0.62 -10.18 -11.17
N ILE A 214 -0.68 -10.42 -11.26
CA ILE A 214 -1.46 -11.07 -10.19
C ILE A 214 -0.92 -12.49 -9.92
N LEU A 215 -0.59 -13.25 -10.96
CA LEU A 215 0.02 -14.58 -10.84
C LEU A 215 1.33 -14.51 -10.04
N THR A 216 2.20 -13.55 -10.36
CA THR A 216 3.46 -13.36 -9.63
C THR A 216 3.22 -13.08 -8.15
N ILE A 217 2.27 -12.18 -7.84
CA ILE A 217 1.89 -11.86 -6.46
C ILE A 217 1.38 -13.11 -5.72
N PHE A 218 0.55 -13.91 -6.36
CA PHE A 218 -0.04 -15.12 -5.75
C PHE A 218 1.02 -16.20 -5.48
N LEU A 219 2.09 -16.24 -6.28
CA LEU A 219 3.20 -17.17 -6.06
C LEU A 219 4.18 -16.70 -4.98
N GLU A 220 4.29 -15.39 -4.77
CA GLU A 220 5.27 -14.81 -3.87
C GLU A 220 4.71 -14.54 -2.46
N TYR A 221 3.43 -14.13 -2.34
CA TYR A 221 2.85 -13.64 -1.11
C TYR A 221 1.72 -14.55 -0.57
N PRO A 222 1.47 -14.54 0.75
CA PRO A 222 0.19 -15.03 1.28
C PRO A 222 -0.93 -14.11 0.80
N ILE A 223 -2.06 -14.70 0.41
CA ILE A 223 -3.23 -13.97 -0.11
C ILE A 223 -4.41 -14.19 0.83
N VAL A 224 -4.99 -13.11 1.32
CA VAL A 224 -6.21 -13.13 2.12
C VAL A 224 -7.37 -12.58 1.28
N PHE A 225 -8.25 -13.48 0.87
CA PHE A 225 -9.47 -13.13 0.13
C PHE A 225 -10.57 -12.73 1.10
N MET A 226 -11.17 -11.56 0.90
CA MET A 226 -12.26 -11.04 1.72
C MET A 226 -13.32 -10.34 0.87
N GLY A 227 -14.60 -10.51 1.24
CA GLY A 227 -15.70 -9.83 0.55
C GLY A 227 -16.14 -10.48 -0.75
N TYR A 228 -15.74 -11.71 -0.98
CA TYR A 228 -16.20 -12.54 -2.10
C TYR A 228 -17.00 -13.75 -1.61
N SER A 229 -17.85 -14.29 -2.48
CA SER A 229 -18.29 -15.69 -2.38
C SER A 229 -17.17 -16.59 -2.94
N ILE A 230 -17.00 -17.77 -2.36
CA ILE A 230 -16.01 -18.75 -2.85
C ILE A 230 -16.33 -19.28 -4.26
N GLN A 231 -17.52 -18.99 -4.74
CA GLN A 231 -17.97 -19.31 -6.11
C GLN A 231 -17.87 -18.11 -7.07
N ASP A 232 -17.26 -17.02 -6.64
CA ASP A 232 -17.11 -15.82 -7.48
C ASP A 232 -16.25 -16.13 -8.70
N GLN A 233 -16.81 -15.89 -9.88
CA GLN A 233 -16.15 -16.25 -11.15
C GLN A 233 -14.87 -15.45 -11.40
N ASN A 234 -14.76 -14.23 -10.90
CA ASN A 234 -13.54 -13.44 -11.03
C ASN A 234 -12.37 -14.14 -10.34
N ILE A 235 -12.60 -14.64 -9.12
CA ILE A 235 -11.60 -15.42 -8.39
C ILE A 235 -11.33 -16.75 -9.09
N LEU A 236 -12.39 -17.47 -9.47
CA LEU A 236 -12.25 -18.77 -10.14
C LEU A 236 -11.45 -18.68 -11.44
N ASN A 237 -11.66 -17.65 -12.26
CA ASN A 237 -10.91 -17.42 -13.49
C ASN A 237 -9.41 -17.15 -13.24
N ILE A 238 -9.10 -16.40 -12.19
CA ILE A 238 -7.71 -16.16 -11.79
C ILE A 238 -7.08 -17.45 -11.29
N LEU A 239 -7.78 -18.19 -10.42
CA LEU A 239 -7.29 -19.48 -9.91
C LEU A 239 -7.11 -20.51 -11.03
N GLU A 240 -8.01 -20.53 -12.02
CA GLU A 240 -7.88 -21.40 -13.21
C GLU A 240 -6.63 -21.04 -14.04
N SER A 241 -6.36 -19.74 -14.19
CA SER A 241 -5.14 -19.28 -14.86
C SER A 241 -3.88 -19.77 -14.13
N ILE A 242 -3.89 -19.76 -12.80
CA ILE A 242 -2.80 -20.31 -11.97
C ILE A 242 -2.70 -21.83 -12.16
N ALA A 243 -3.85 -22.54 -12.10
CA ALA A 243 -3.90 -23.98 -12.26
C ALA A 243 -3.36 -24.44 -13.63
N ASN A 244 -3.56 -23.64 -14.67
CA ASN A 244 -3.07 -23.93 -16.01
C ASN A 244 -1.58 -23.64 -16.19
N CYS A 245 -0.98 -22.80 -15.36
CA CYS A 245 0.45 -22.43 -15.43
C CYS A 245 1.37 -23.33 -14.60
N LEU A 246 0.85 -24.09 -13.64
CA LEU A 246 1.64 -24.82 -12.64
C LEU A 246 1.33 -26.31 -12.64
N THR A 247 2.33 -27.11 -12.21
CA THR A 247 2.12 -28.53 -11.89
C THR A 247 1.40 -28.68 -10.56
N GLN A 248 0.73 -29.82 -10.33
CA GLN A 248 0.01 -30.09 -9.08
C GLN A 248 0.93 -29.97 -7.84
N GLU A 249 2.17 -30.44 -7.92
CA GLU A 249 3.16 -30.32 -6.83
C GLU A 249 3.41 -28.85 -6.43
N LYS A 250 3.41 -27.94 -7.40
CA LYS A 250 3.56 -26.50 -7.13
C LYS A 250 2.27 -25.87 -6.59
N LEU A 251 1.12 -26.35 -7.05
CA LEU A 251 -0.18 -25.92 -6.54
C LEU A 251 -0.41 -26.34 -5.08
N ASP A 252 0.11 -27.49 -4.68
CA ASP A 252 0.00 -27.98 -3.30
C ASP A 252 0.74 -27.06 -2.31
N ILE A 253 1.78 -26.37 -2.73
CA ILE A 253 2.49 -25.36 -1.92
C ILE A 253 1.60 -24.14 -1.66
N LEU A 254 0.71 -23.79 -2.59
CA LEU A 254 -0.19 -22.63 -2.45
C LEU A 254 -1.28 -22.82 -1.39
N LYS A 255 -1.58 -24.08 -1.01
CA LYS A 255 -2.59 -24.37 0.01
C LYS A 255 -2.38 -23.59 1.32
N ASP A 256 -1.13 -23.42 1.72
CA ASP A 256 -0.81 -22.71 2.97
C ASP A 256 -0.70 -21.19 2.80
N ARG A 257 -0.73 -20.70 1.56
CA ARG A 257 -0.67 -19.27 1.24
C ARG A 257 -2.02 -18.63 1.00
N PHE A 258 -3.04 -19.43 0.66
CA PHE A 258 -4.37 -18.90 0.33
C PHE A 258 -5.32 -19.06 1.51
N ILE A 259 -5.82 -17.93 2.01
CA ILE A 259 -6.79 -17.83 3.10
C ILE A 259 -8.04 -17.17 2.55
N PHE A 260 -9.16 -17.89 2.53
CA PHE A 260 -10.44 -17.39 2.06
C PHE A 260 -11.36 -17.11 3.24
N VAL A 261 -11.72 -15.84 3.44
CA VAL A 261 -12.63 -15.40 4.48
C VAL A 261 -14.03 -15.26 3.92
N GLU A 262 -14.93 -16.11 4.38
CA GLU A 262 -16.34 -16.12 4.04
C GLU A 262 -17.17 -15.55 5.20
N TYR A 263 -18.01 -14.56 4.91
CA TYR A 263 -18.89 -13.96 5.92
C TYR A 263 -20.05 -14.89 6.26
N SER A 264 -20.29 -15.09 7.56
CA SER A 264 -21.50 -15.77 8.08
C SER A 264 -21.83 -15.21 9.46
N GLU A 265 -23.10 -14.86 9.67
CA GLU A 265 -23.57 -14.39 10.98
C GLU A 265 -23.59 -15.49 12.04
N ASP A 266 -23.97 -16.70 11.62
CA ASP A 266 -24.32 -17.80 12.54
C ASP A 266 -23.24 -18.88 12.64
N LYS A 267 -22.18 -18.80 11.85
CA LYS A 267 -21.20 -19.87 11.75
C LYS A 267 -19.77 -19.36 11.91
N GLU A 268 -19.03 -20.03 12.79
CA GLU A 268 -17.59 -19.86 12.88
C GLU A 268 -16.93 -21.23 12.64
N GLU A 269 -16.22 -21.35 11.52
CA GLU A 269 -15.61 -22.62 11.10
C GLU A 269 -14.31 -22.38 10.32
N ILE A 270 -13.35 -23.25 10.56
CA ILE A 270 -12.13 -23.36 9.75
C ILE A 270 -12.18 -24.69 9.01
N SER A 271 -12.08 -24.64 7.70
CA SER A 271 -12.12 -25.81 6.82
C SER A 271 -11.13 -25.66 5.65
N THR A 272 -10.96 -26.73 4.89
CA THR A 272 -10.23 -26.68 3.62
C THR A 272 -11.24 -26.65 2.48
N PHE A 273 -11.09 -25.69 1.59
CA PHE A 273 -11.80 -25.65 0.31
C PHE A 273 -10.86 -26.11 -0.81
N SER A 274 -11.37 -26.94 -1.72
CA SER A 274 -10.62 -27.40 -2.89
C SER A 274 -11.45 -27.25 -4.15
N LYS A 275 -10.86 -26.72 -5.21
CA LYS A 275 -11.50 -26.55 -6.53
C LYS A 275 -10.68 -27.28 -7.58
N ALA A 276 -11.33 -28.24 -8.26
CA ALA A 276 -10.79 -28.88 -9.45
C ALA A 276 -11.14 -28.05 -10.71
N PHE A 277 -10.19 -27.92 -11.62
CA PHE A 277 -10.30 -27.21 -12.88
C PHE A 277 -10.29 -28.17 -14.09
N ALA A 278 -10.65 -27.67 -15.26
CA ALA A 278 -10.71 -28.46 -16.49
C ALA A 278 -9.36 -29.09 -16.89
N SER A 279 -8.25 -28.48 -16.47
CA SER A 279 -6.89 -29.03 -16.63
C SER A 279 -6.63 -30.31 -15.84
N GLY A 280 -7.51 -30.71 -14.93
CA GLY A 280 -7.34 -31.81 -13.97
C GLY A 280 -6.59 -31.38 -12.70
N ASN A 281 -6.04 -30.19 -12.65
CA ASN A 281 -5.36 -29.64 -11.49
C ASN A 281 -6.36 -29.18 -10.40
N VAL A 282 -5.92 -29.24 -9.14
CA VAL A 282 -6.72 -28.87 -7.96
C VAL A 282 -6.00 -27.78 -7.18
N ILE A 283 -6.67 -26.68 -6.88
CA ILE A 283 -6.20 -25.67 -5.92
C ILE A 283 -6.95 -25.85 -4.62
N SER A 284 -6.20 -25.96 -3.53
CA SER A 284 -6.73 -25.99 -2.17
C SER A 284 -6.38 -24.71 -1.43
N MET A 285 -7.27 -24.28 -0.52
CA MET A 285 -7.06 -23.10 0.33
C MET A 285 -7.71 -23.28 1.69
N THR A 286 -7.26 -22.52 2.67
CA THR A 286 -7.92 -22.48 3.99
C THR A 286 -9.14 -21.59 3.91
N ARG A 287 -10.32 -22.14 4.20
CA ARG A 287 -11.57 -21.38 4.30
C ARG A 287 -11.86 -21.09 5.77
N ILE A 288 -12.11 -19.82 6.07
CA ILE A 288 -12.52 -19.32 7.38
C ILE A 288 -13.89 -18.69 7.23
N THR A 289 -14.91 -19.32 7.81
CA THR A 289 -16.28 -18.79 7.81
C THR A 289 -16.51 -18.09 9.15
N THR A 290 -16.79 -16.78 9.14
CA THR A 290 -16.93 -15.98 10.38
C THR A 290 -17.56 -14.61 10.11
N ASN A 291 -18.13 -14.00 11.17
CA ASN A 291 -18.46 -12.55 11.20
C ASN A 291 -17.42 -11.73 11.97
N ASN A 292 -16.45 -12.37 12.63
CA ASN A 292 -15.44 -11.76 13.49
C ASN A 292 -14.21 -11.31 12.67
N PHE A 293 -14.35 -10.22 11.92
CA PHE A 293 -13.25 -9.66 11.13
C PHE A 293 -12.14 -9.06 12.01
N SER A 294 -12.48 -8.64 13.23
CA SER A 294 -11.48 -8.16 14.20
C SER A 294 -10.43 -9.22 14.54
N ALA A 295 -10.80 -10.50 14.61
CA ALA A 295 -9.85 -11.59 14.87
C ALA A 295 -8.87 -11.76 13.69
N ILE A 296 -9.35 -11.59 12.45
CA ILE A 296 -8.53 -11.65 11.24
C ILE A 296 -7.51 -10.51 11.22
N TYR A 297 -7.96 -9.26 11.47
CA TYR A 297 -7.10 -8.09 11.47
C TYR A 297 -6.06 -8.14 12.59
N LYS A 298 -6.44 -8.61 13.78
CA LYS A 298 -5.50 -8.82 14.89
C LYS A 298 -4.40 -9.82 14.52
N ALA A 299 -4.77 -10.95 13.88
CA ALA A 299 -3.79 -11.94 13.41
C ALA A 299 -2.78 -11.32 12.43
N ILE A 300 -3.26 -10.51 11.47
CA ILE A 300 -2.39 -9.82 10.51
C ILE A 300 -1.49 -8.80 11.22
N LEU A 301 -2.02 -8.06 12.21
CA LEU A 301 -1.25 -7.09 12.99
C LEU A 301 -0.16 -7.74 13.85
N GLU A 302 -0.37 -8.96 14.32
CA GLU A 302 0.61 -9.73 15.10
C GLU A 302 1.71 -10.36 14.24
N ASN A 303 1.53 -10.41 12.94
CA ASN A 303 2.55 -10.93 12.02
C ASN A 303 3.82 -10.07 12.07
N LYS A 304 4.89 -10.64 12.65
CA LYS A 304 6.22 -10.02 12.75
C LYS A 304 7.08 -10.36 11.54
N ALA A 305 6.61 -10.04 10.34
CA ALA A 305 7.46 -10.19 9.17
C ALA A 305 8.73 -9.34 9.31
N LYS A 306 9.84 -9.84 8.78
CA LYS A 306 11.19 -9.31 9.00
C LYS A 306 11.35 -7.84 8.58
N TYR A 307 10.57 -7.39 7.60
CA TYR A 307 10.70 -6.05 7.03
C TYR A 307 9.35 -5.36 6.88
N ASN A 308 9.29 -4.08 7.23
CA ASN A 308 8.12 -3.23 7.02
C ASN A 308 7.93 -2.93 5.53
N PRO A 309 6.75 -3.15 4.92
CA PRO A 309 6.49 -2.88 3.51
C PRO A 309 6.79 -1.44 3.10
N LYS A 310 6.48 -0.45 3.94
CA LYS A 310 6.76 0.97 3.68
C LYS A 310 8.26 1.23 3.49
N ILE A 311 9.07 0.61 4.32
CA ILE A 311 10.54 0.72 4.28
C ILE A 311 11.06 0.07 2.99
N LEU A 312 10.62 -1.17 2.70
CA LEU A 312 11.03 -1.88 1.49
C LEU A 312 10.66 -1.12 0.22
N ARG A 313 9.47 -0.51 0.18
CA ARG A 313 9.04 0.31 -0.95
C ARG A 313 9.92 1.54 -1.13
N LYS A 314 10.18 2.29 -0.06
CA LYS A 314 11.05 3.46 -0.10
C LYS A 314 12.44 3.06 -0.57
N LEU A 315 13.00 1.99 -0.03
CA LEU A 315 14.29 1.44 -0.41
C LEU A 315 14.35 1.09 -1.90
N ARG A 316 13.36 0.35 -2.42
CA ARG A 316 13.29 0.01 -3.85
C ARG A 316 13.19 1.25 -4.73
N HIS A 317 12.37 2.22 -4.34
CA HIS A 317 12.23 3.48 -5.07
C HIS A 317 13.54 4.26 -5.14
N ASP A 318 14.25 4.36 -4.02
CA ASP A 318 15.51 5.09 -3.94
C ASP A 318 16.63 4.37 -4.73
N ILE A 319 16.71 3.04 -4.68
CA ILE A 319 17.62 2.23 -5.53
C ILE A 319 17.31 2.44 -7.01
N TYR A 320 16.02 2.42 -7.38
CA TYR A 320 15.61 2.60 -8.76
C TYR A 320 15.95 3.99 -9.29
N LYS A 321 15.74 5.03 -8.48
CA LYS A 321 16.16 6.40 -8.82
C LYS A 321 17.67 6.49 -9.03
N LEU A 322 18.45 5.92 -8.12
CA LEU A 322 19.91 5.89 -8.25
C LEU A 322 20.38 5.16 -9.52
N ALA A 323 19.66 4.11 -9.95
CA ALA A 323 19.99 3.39 -11.18
C ALA A 323 19.57 4.12 -12.46
N LYS A 324 18.59 5.04 -12.38
CA LYS A 324 18.01 5.76 -13.53
C LYS A 324 18.58 7.17 -13.73
N GLU A 325 19.00 7.81 -12.64
CA GLU A 325 19.60 9.14 -12.69
C GLU A 325 21.12 9.00 -12.80
N GLU A 326 21.68 9.39 -13.94
CA GLU A 326 23.11 9.66 -14.14
C GLU A 326 23.47 10.98 -13.39
N ASP A 327 23.25 11.02 -12.08
CA ASP A 327 23.55 12.23 -11.31
C ASP A 327 24.94 12.10 -10.69
N ASP A 328 25.89 12.93 -11.18
CA ASP A 328 27.28 13.04 -10.71
C ASP A 328 27.42 13.37 -9.21
N ASN A 329 26.29 13.61 -8.52
CA ASN A 329 26.21 13.93 -7.09
C ASN A 329 25.93 12.73 -6.17
N ALA A 330 25.86 11.50 -6.68
CA ALA A 330 25.65 10.27 -5.87
C ALA A 330 26.86 9.90 -4.99
N SER A 331 27.48 10.87 -4.33
CA SER A 331 28.75 10.66 -3.60
C SER A 331 28.60 10.28 -2.13
N THR A 332 27.39 9.99 -1.62
CA THR A 332 27.26 9.63 -0.20
C THR A 332 26.31 8.44 -0.01
N ILE A 333 26.87 7.24 0.03
CA ILE A 333 26.18 6.02 0.41
C ILE A 333 26.55 5.71 1.85
N ILE A 334 25.58 5.79 2.78
CA ILE A 334 25.76 5.41 4.17
C ILE A 334 24.91 4.17 4.42
N ALA A 335 25.56 3.03 4.70
CA ALA A 335 24.89 1.79 5.09
C ALA A 335 24.63 1.79 6.59
N THR A 336 23.37 1.75 7.01
CA THR A 336 22.99 1.35 8.36
C THR A 336 22.65 -0.13 8.40
N GLY A 337 22.92 -0.82 9.51
CA GLY A 337 22.51 -2.20 9.70
C GLY A 337 20.98 -2.31 9.71
N PHE A 338 20.44 -3.38 9.12
CA PHE A 338 19.00 -3.64 9.03
C PHE A 338 18.29 -3.80 10.39
N GLU A 339 19.04 -3.87 11.47
CA GLU A 339 18.54 -4.11 12.83
C GLU A 339 17.82 -2.91 13.45
N HIS A 340 17.98 -1.71 12.87
CA HIS A 340 17.40 -0.45 13.38
C HIS A 340 16.31 0.15 12.46
N LEU A 341 15.79 -0.64 11.52
CA LEU A 341 14.78 -0.17 10.56
C LEU A 341 13.42 0.21 11.16
N ASP A 342 13.15 -0.20 12.41
CA ASP A 342 11.89 0.12 13.10
C ASP A 342 11.73 1.61 13.45
N ASN A 343 12.80 2.40 13.43
CA ASN A 343 12.80 3.84 13.73
C ASN A 343 12.82 4.76 12.50
N LEU A 344 12.64 4.21 11.30
CA LEU A 344 12.81 4.93 10.04
C LEU A 344 11.57 5.71 9.56
N ASP A 345 10.51 5.78 10.35
CA ASP A 345 9.30 6.56 10.01
C ASP A 345 9.58 8.07 9.81
N HIS A 346 10.73 8.56 10.27
CA HIS A 346 11.15 9.95 10.12
C HIS A 346 12.25 10.19 9.07
N CYS A 347 12.75 9.14 8.40
CA CYS A 347 13.80 9.29 7.40
C CYS A 347 13.27 9.89 6.09
N LYS A 348 13.82 11.01 5.67
CA LYS A 348 13.49 11.65 4.38
C LYS A 348 14.13 10.96 3.18
N HIS A 349 15.27 10.30 3.36
CA HIS A 349 16.01 9.60 2.30
C HIS A 349 16.56 8.27 2.80
N PHE A 350 16.46 7.23 1.97
CA PHE A 350 17.09 5.94 2.18
C PHE A 350 18.33 5.85 1.29
N ILE A 351 19.46 5.49 1.87
CA ILE A 351 20.68 5.25 1.11
C ILE A 351 21.07 3.79 1.29
N VAL A 352 21.10 3.04 0.19
CA VAL A 352 21.54 1.64 0.19
C VAL A 352 22.98 1.57 -0.29
N GLY A 353 23.88 1.16 0.62
CA GLY A 353 25.24 0.81 0.26
C GLY A 353 25.36 -0.69 0.00
N VAL A 354 25.74 -1.08 -1.20
CA VAL A 354 26.19 -2.46 -1.48
C VAL A 354 27.69 -2.50 -1.30
N GLY A 355 28.16 -2.95 -0.14
CA GLY A 355 29.58 -3.13 0.12
C GLY A 355 29.98 -3.00 1.59
N ILE A 356 30.74 -3.92 2.04
CA ILE A 356 31.49 -4.10 3.30
C ILE A 356 31.16 -3.06 4.40
N ALA A 357 30.18 -3.39 5.24
CA ALA A 357 29.63 -2.57 6.34
C ALA A 357 30.65 -2.10 7.41
N ASN A 358 31.89 -2.54 7.38
CA ASN A 358 32.88 -2.26 8.41
C ASN A 358 33.79 -1.05 8.15
N MET A 359 33.63 -0.34 7.05
CA MET A 359 34.51 0.83 6.74
C MET A 359 33.80 2.19 6.82
N GLY A 360 32.49 2.25 6.97
CA GLY A 360 31.72 3.49 6.83
C GLY A 360 31.96 4.51 7.95
N TYR A 361 31.91 4.09 9.20
CA TYR A 361 31.95 5.00 10.35
C TYR A 361 33.36 5.47 10.72
N LYS A 362 34.39 4.66 10.48
CA LYS A 362 35.79 5.02 10.78
C LYS A 362 36.35 6.17 9.94
N ARG A 363 35.69 6.59 8.87
CA ARG A 363 36.15 7.65 7.97
C ARG A 363 35.24 8.88 7.91
N ILE A 364 34.29 8.99 8.83
CA ILE A 364 33.42 10.18 8.88
C ILE A 364 34.24 11.38 9.36
N LYS A 365 34.27 12.42 8.55
CA LYS A 365 34.97 13.67 8.88
C LYS A 365 34.17 14.50 9.91
N ALA A 366 34.88 15.28 10.72
CA ALA A 366 34.27 16.14 11.74
C ALA A 366 33.23 17.11 11.15
N GLU A 367 33.47 17.63 9.92
CA GLU A 367 32.50 18.51 9.25
C GLU A 367 31.13 17.87 9.07
N ARG A 368 31.08 16.59 8.73
CA ARG A 368 29.82 15.83 8.58
C ARG A 368 29.07 15.67 9.88
N ILE A 369 29.79 15.50 10.98
CA ILE A 369 29.20 15.44 12.31
C ILE A 369 28.63 16.80 12.71
N TYR A 370 29.36 17.88 12.43
CA TYR A 370 28.85 19.23 12.67
C TYR A 370 27.62 19.55 11.84
N GLU A 371 27.63 19.18 10.57
CA GLU A 371 26.49 19.33 9.68
C GLU A 371 25.25 18.58 10.20
N ASP A 372 25.42 17.34 10.61
CA ASP A 372 24.32 16.52 11.15
C ASP A 372 23.79 17.04 12.50
N ILE A 373 24.65 17.62 13.34
CA ILE A 373 24.21 18.23 14.59
C ILE A 373 23.37 19.49 14.36
N VAL A 374 23.71 20.27 13.33
CA VAL A 374 23.05 21.54 13.01
C VAL A 374 21.78 21.31 12.18
N LEU A 375 21.86 20.45 11.18
CA LEU A 375 20.82 20.28 10.17
C LEU A 375 19.92 19.05 10.40
N ASP A 376 20.34 18.14 11.30
CA ASP A 376 19.67 16.87 11.60
C ASP A 376 19.36 16.04 10.33
N ASN A 377 20.35 15.92 9.45
CA ASN A 377 20.14 15.44 8.07
C ASN A 377 20.85 14.12 7.72
N ASN A 378 21.74 13.57 8.55
CA ASN A 378 22.53 12.39 8.21
C ASN A 378 22.13 11.10 8.94
N TYR A 379 21.29 11.13 9.96
CA TYR A 379 20.77 9.95 10.69
C TYR A 379 21.83 8.91 11.08
N PHE A 380 22.98 9.38 11.54
CA PHE A 380 24.05 8.51 11.99
C PHE A 380 23.62 7.69 13.21
N ASP A 381 24.07 6.43 13.26
CA ASP A 381 23.92 5.57 14.43
C ASP A 381 24.74 6.12 15.61
N PRO A 382 24.09 6.50 16.73
CA PRO A 382 24.78 7.11 17.86
C PRO A 382 25.87 6.22 18.46
N GLU A 383 25.66 4.90 18.55
CA GLU A 383 26.65 3.97 19.10
C GLU A 383 27.89 3.92 18.23
N LYS A 384 27.73 3.80 16.92
CA LYS A 384 28.84 3.75 15.97
C LYS A 384 29.59 5.07 15.85
N ILE A 385 28.90 6.20 15.94
CA ILE A 385 29.58 7.50 16.02
C ILE A 385 30.48 7.56 17.27
N ILE A 386 29.97 7.10 18.39
CA ILE A 386 30.71 7.15 19.65
C ILE A 386 31.84 6.10 19.71
N GLU A 387 31.58 4.87 19.26
CA GLU A 387 32.53 3.76 19.39
C GLU A 387 33.58 3.72 18.28
N GLU A 388 33.21 4.10 17.05
CA GLU A 388 34.07 3.96 15.87
C GLU A 388 34.65 5.31 15.39
N THR A 389 33.81 6.35 15.30
CA THR A 389 34.19 7.64 14.70
C THR A 389 34.90 8.55 15.69
N LEU A 390 34.36 8.67 16.88
CA LEU A 390 34.89 9.56 17.92
C LEU A 390 36.35 9.26 18.30
N PRO A 391 36.78 8.00 18.53
CA PRO A 391 38.18 7.68 18.81
C PRO A 391 39.16 8.09 17.70
N GLU A 392 38.73 8.11 16.44
CA GLU A 392 39.58 8.53 15.32
C GLU A 392 39.66 10.06 15.18
N LEU A 393 38.59 10.76 15.54
CA LEU A 393 38.54 12.23 15.43
C LEU A 393 39.19 12.97 16.61
N LEU A 394 39.17 12.36 17.79
CA LEU A 394 39.73 13.00 19.02
C LEU A 394 41.22 13.37 18.94
N PRO A 395 42.11 12.52 18.40
CA PRO A 395 43.55 12.85 18.33
C PRO A 395 43.88 14.07 17.49
N GLY A 396 43.04 14.37 16.48
CA GLY A 396 43.25 15.52 15.60
C GLY A 396 42.46 16.76 15.98
N ASN A 397 41.62 16.71 17.02
CA ASN A 397 40.71 17.78 17.37
C ASN A 397 41.04 18.44 18.69
N THR A 398 41.66 19.62 18.67
CA THR A 398 42.04 20.38 19.85
C THR A 398 40.90 21.26 20.41
N SER A 399 39.77 21.31 19.74
CA SER A 399 38.67 22.27 20.03
C SER A 399 37.45 21.63 20.71
N GLY A 400 37.48 20.32 20.93
CA GLY A 400 36.33 19.56 21.42
C GLY A 400 35.26 19.27 20.36
N LEU A 401 34.65 18.08 20.42
CA LEU A 401 33.64 17.61 19.51
C LEU A 401 32.25 17.72 20.14
N PRO A 402 31.23 18.28 19.44
CA PRO A 402 29.88 18.38 19.97
C PRO A 402 29.15 17.03 19.84
N MET A 403 29.17 16.20 20.88
CA MET A 403 28.56 14.87 20.89
C MET A 403 27.18 14.81 21.56
N PHE A 404 26.62 15.94 21.97
CA PHE A 404 25.39 16.02 22.73
C PHE A 404 24.16 15.37 22.01
N LYS A 405 24.11 15.39 20.67
CA LYS A 405 23.07 14.72 19.89
C LYS A 405 23.12 13.20 20.06
N TYR A 406 24.29 12.63 19.90
CA TYR A 406 24.50 11.17 19.93
C TYR A 406 24.48 10.61 21.36
N LEU A 407 24.92 11.39 22.36
CA LEU A 407 24.91 10.98 23.76
C LEU A 407 23.50 10.88 24.37
N ARG A 408 22.48 11.50 23.78
CA ARG A 408 21.09 11.38 24.26
C ARG A 408 20.52 9.98 24.17
N SER A 409 20.97 9.20 23.22
CA SER A 409 20.48 7.85 22.94
C SER A 409 21.41 6.76 23.50
N TYR A 410 22.51 7.14 24.09
CA TYR A 410 23.58 6.23 24.49
C TYR A 410 23.43 5.73 25.94
N ASN A 411 23.79 4.45 26.19
CA ASN A 411 23.63 3.85 27.51
C ASN A 411 24.63 4.41 28.52
N LYS A 412 24.20 4.65 29.78
CA LYS A 412 24.94 5.35 30.84
C LYS A 412 26.24 4.66 31.28
N GLU A 413 26.32 3.33 31.15
CA GLU A 413 27.53 2.57 31.56
C GLU A 413 28.70 2.75 30.59
N THR A 414 28.43 2.96 29.32
CA THR A 414 29.45 3.22 28.28
C THR A 414 29.88 4.68 28.31
N PHE A 415 29.03 5.58 28.78
CA PHE A 415 29.32 7.00 28.93
C PHE A 415 30.48 7.28 29.92
N ASP A 416 30.63 6.48 30.98
CA ASP A 416 31.68 6.65 31.96
C ASP A 416 33.09 6.32 31.43
N LYS A 417 33.19 5.48 30.39
CA LYS A 417 34.44 5.23 29.65
C LYS A 417 34.86 6.39 28.76
N ILE A 418 33.90 7.18 28.28
CA ILE A 418 34.11 8.31 27.36
C ILE A 418 34.44 9.60 28.14
N LYS A 419 34.11 9.67 29.42
CA LYS A 419 34.48 10.79 30.33
C LYS A 419 35.96 11.05 30.46
N GLU A 420 36.81 10.09 30.12
CA GLU A 420 38.26 10.28 30.09
C GLU A 420 38.70 11.22 28.95
N TYR A 421 37.86 11.52 27.99
CA TYR A 421 38.16 12.46 26.91
C TYR A 421 37.66 13.87 27.28
N SER A 422 38.57 14.70 27.79
CA SER A 422 38.32 16.09 28.22
C SER A 422 37.87 17.05 27.10
N LEU A 423 37.73 16.56 25.86
CA LEU A 423 37.43 17.34 24.66
C LEU A 423 36.04 17.06 24.09
N ILE A 424 35.10 16.57 24.92
CA ILE A 424 33.73 16.29 24.48
C ILE A 424 32.75 17.29 25.08
N HIS A 425 31.98 17.96 24.23
CA HIS A 425 30.88 18.81 24.66
C HIS A 425 29.60 17.98 24.79
N THR A 426 29.05 17.90 25.99
CA THR A 426 27.85 17.11 26.32
C THR A 426 26.55 17.87 26.19
N ASN A 427 26.60 19.19 25.95
CA ASN A 427 25.46 20.05 25.71
C ASN A 427 25.82 21.19 24.74
N ILE A 428 24.79 21.81 24.16
CA ILE A 428 24.96 22.85 23.13
C ILE A 428 25.59 24.13 23.69
N ASP A 429 25.28 24.52 24.93
CA ASP A 429 25.80 25.74 25.55
C ASP A 429 27.30 25.65 25.79
N SER A 430 27.78 24.50 26.23
CA SER A 430 29.19 24.22 26.41
C SER A 430 29.95 24.30 25.06
N PHE A 431 29.38 23.80 23.98
CA PHE A 431 29.98 23.88 22.66
C PHE A 431 30.00 25.32 22.12
N LEU A 432 28.88 26.03 22.19
CA LEU A 432 28.78 27.42 21.73
C LEU A 432 29.72 28.34 22.52
N ASN A 433 29.83 28.17 23.81
CA ASN A 433 30.75 28.96 24.64
C ASN A 433 32.21 28.69 24.28
N SER A 434 32.58 27.45 24.00
CA SER A 434 33.93 27.10 23.54
C SER A 434 34.21 27.65 22.13
N ALA A 435 33.26 27.50 21.17
CA ALA A 435 33.39 28.01 19.83
C ALA A 435 33.48 29.53 19.80
N LEU A 436 32.64 30.24 20.56
CA LEU A 436 32.69 31.68 20.71
C LEU A 436 34.02 32.15 21.35
N GLY A 437 34.52 31.41 22.36
CA GLY A 437 35.81 31.70 22.98
C GLY A 437 36.99 31.57 22.03
N GLN A 438 36.96 30.62 21.08
CA GLN A 438 38.00 30.48 20.04
C GLN A 438 37.85 31.53 18.94
N PHE A 439 36.65 31.85 18.50
CA PHE A 439 36.39 32.94 17.56
C PHE A 439 36.87 34.27 18.13
N THR A 440 36.67 34.52 19.41
CA THR A 440 37.14 35.78 20.04
C THR A 440 38.65 35.87 20.19
N ARG A 441 39.38 34.78 20.16
CA ARG A 441 40.86 34.79 20.21
C ARG A 441 41.52 34.99 18.85
N ASN A 442 40.87 34.53 17.78
CA ASN A 442 41.50 34.43 16.46
C ASN A 442 41.11 35.55 15.47
N TYR A 443 40.12 36.39 15.78
CA TYR A 443 39.68 37.46 14.88
C TYR A 443 39.96 38.86 15.44
N THR A 444 40.46 39.73 14.56
CA THR A 444 40.65 41.13 14.86
C THR A 444 39.31 41.86 15.07
N GLN A 445 39.32 42.98 15.79
CA GLN A 445 38.10 43.74 16.14
C GLN A 445 37.22 44.10 14.90
N THR A 446 37.80 44.26 13.73
CA THR A 446 37.14 44.63 12.47
C THR A 446 36.30 43.46 11.94
N THR A 447 36.79 42.22 12.03
CA THR A 447 36.10 41.01 11.58
C THR A 447 34.94 40.66 12.54
N LYS A 448 35.10 40.96 13.84
CA LYS A 448 34.03 40.81 14.85
C LYS A 448 32.83 41.72 14.56
N ARG A 449 33.00 42.94 14.07
CA ARG A 449 31.91 43.84 13.69
C ARG A 449 31.19 43.37 12.45
N GLY A 450 31.88 42.82 11.47
CA GLY A 450 31.25 42.29 10.24
C GLY A 450 30.37 41.08 10.47
N LEU A 451 30.74 40.15 11.39
CA LEU A 451 29.97 38.97 11.72
C LEU A 451 28.70 39.28 12.54
N LEU A 452 28.73 40.32 13.39
CA LEU A 452 27.57 40.76 14.13
C LEU A 452 26.53 41.55 13.35
N THR A 453 26.93 42.09 12.18
CA THR A 453 26.03 42.82 11.26
C THR A 453 25.34 41.91 10.23
N THR A 454 25.89 40.74 9.92
CA THR A 454 25.30 39.78 8.96
C THR A 454 24.22 38.90 9.58
N ASN A 455 24.07 38.85 10.91
CA ASN A 455 23.03 38.09 11.62
C ASN A 455 21.80 38.95 12.02
N LYS A 456 21.59 40.08 11.33
CA LYS A 456 20.37 40.90 11.44
C LYS A 456 19.70 41.08 10.08
N GLY A 457 19.54 39.95 9.35
CA GLY A 457 18.76 39.92 8.13
C GLY A 457 17.91 38.65 8.14
#